data_114c052f819445bf0d56f8fa92449c73
#
_entry.id   114c052f819445bf0d56f8fa92449c73
#
_cell.length_a   1.000
_cell.length_b   1.000
_cell.length_c   1.000
_cell.angle_alpha   90.00
_cell.angle_beta   90.00
_cell.angle_gamma   90.00
#
_symmetry.space_group_name_H-M   'P 1'
#
loop_
_entity.id
_entity.type
_entity.pdbx_description
1 polymer ?
#
loop_
_entity_poly.entity_id
_entity_poly.type
_entity_poly.pdbx_seq_one_letter_code
_entity_poly.pdbx_strand_id
1 'polypeptide(L)'
;MTDLIPIWIDTDTGVDDAVALLCALKLDKLVIRGISSVAGNVEHAKTFKNCRNVLAYAGREDIKVYPGAIKPMCVELDDASEVHGKDGLGGVVIPESPAEKETMHAWDAIYEAAKKEGAKLQIVAVGPLTNIANAIISHPDLKGMVKRILIMGGAAVGGNATTAAEFNIYADPHSAETVMQSGIPVVMFGLDVTVDAYLNDKDIQDIRDFNTKISKFFADVVQSNLNFYIKNYKREILCIHDACPLIYLQYPEIFTGQKAGVYVETQSRLCFGKTVTDIWSDTKFKTRETMVMLGVDREKFASTLKGLLQQY
;
A
#
# COMPACT_ATOMS: atom_id res chain seq x y z
N MET A 1 -21.82 -19.56 -0.33
CA MET A 1 -21.63 -18.21 0.20
C MET A 1 -20.17 -17.86 -0.01
N THR A 2 -19.89 -16.81 -0.74
CA THR A 2 -18.50 -16.34 -0.91
C THR A 2 -18.00 -15.86 0.47
N ASP A 3 -16.88 -16.44 0.94
CA ASP A 3 -16.29 -16.04 2.23
C ASP A 3 -15.79 -14.58 2.11
N LEU A 4 -16.46 -13.67 2.81
CA LEU A 4 -16.06 -12.27 2.89
C LEU A 4 -14.76 -12.12 3.69
N ILE A 5 -13.90 -11.24 3.23
CA ILE A 5 -12.57 -11.00 3.79
C ILE A 5 -12.57 -9.65 4.52
N PRO A 6 -12.60 -9.64 5.87
CA PRO A 6 -12.46 -8.39 6.61
C PRO A 6 -11.03 -7.87 6.48
N ILE A 7 -10.91 -6.60 6.06
CA ILE A 7 -9.61 -5.94 5.87
C ILE A 7 -9.56 -4.61 6.61
N TRP A 8 -8.36 -4.24 7.01
CA TRP A 8 -7.95 -2.89 7.37
C TRP A 8 -6.96 -2.40 6.33
N ILE A 9 -7.09 -1.18 5.86
CA ILE A 9 -6.13 -0.57 4.93
C ILE A 9 -5.34 0.51 5.67
N ASP A 10 -4.01 0.50 5.55
CA ASP A 10 -3.12 1.55 6.03
C ASP A 10 -2.40 2.16 4.82
N THR A 11 -2.51 3.49 4.64
CA THR A 11 -2.14 4.18 3.40
C THR A 11 -1.53 5.55 3.69
N ASP A 12 -0.58 5.98 2.89
CA ASP A 12 -0.06 7.35 2.86
C ASP A 12 -0.57 8.13 1.64
N THR A 13 -1.84 8.05 1.39
CA THR A 13 -2.60 8.38 0.18
C THR A 13 -1.94 9.41 -0.73
N GLY A 14 -1.21 8.87 -1.69
CA GLY A 14 -0.67 9.51 -2.88
C GLY A 14 -1.47 9.14 -4.13
N VAL A 15 -0.81 9.19 -5.29
CA VAL A 15 -1.42 8.96 -6.61
C VAL A 15 -1.87 7.52 -6.77
N ASP A 16 -1.01 6.54 -6.56
CA ASP A 16 -1.33 5.12 -6.74
C ASP A 16 -2.15 4.55 -5.59
N ASP A 17 -1.97 5.03 -4.35
CA ASP A 17 -2.90 4.77 -3.24
C ASP A 17 -4.34 5.17 -3.58
N ALA A 18 -4.53 6.36 -4.17
CA ALA A 18 -5.86 6.81 -4.56
C ALA A 18 -6.53 5.83 -5.54
N VAL A 19 -5.78 5.34 -6.53
CA VAL A 19 -6.27 4.32 -7.48
C VAL A 19 -6.51 2.99 -6.78
N ALA A 20 -5.61 2.58 -5.88
CA ALA A 20 -5.72 1.35 -5.11
C ALA A 20 -6.97 1.35 -4.20
N LEU A 21 -7.27 2.49 -3.54
CA LEU A 21 -8.49 2.67 -2.77
C LEU A 21 -9.74 2.53 -3.65
N LEU A 22 -9.76 3.17 -4.83
CA LEU A 22 -10.86 3.01 -5.78
C LEU A 22 -11.06 1.55 -6.19
N CYS A 23 -9.99 0.82 -6.46
CA CYS A 23 -10.05 -0.61 -6.74
C CYS A 23 -10.61 -1.41 -5.55
N ALA A 24 -10.13 -1.12 -4.32
CA ALA A 24 -10.58 -1.81 -3.11
C ALA A 24 -12.09 -1.70 -2.88
N LEU A 25 -12.67 -0.54 -3.19
CA LEU A 25 -14.11 -0.28 -3.07
C LEU A 25 -14.97 -1.13 -4.02
N LYS A 26 -14.39 -1.73 -5.06
CA LYS A 26 -15.06 -2.56 -6.07
C LYS A 26 -14.72 -4.05 -5.99
N LEU A 27 -13.83 -4.45 -5.10
CA LEU A 27 -13.54 -5.85 -4.81
C LEU A 27 -14.63 -6.41 -3.88
N ASP A 28 -15.55 -7.20 -4.42
CA ASP A 28 -16.80 -7.61 -3.79
C ASP A 28 -16.61 -8.59 -2.61
N LYS A 29 -15.47 -9.26 -2.53
CA LYS A 29 -15.11 -10.12 -1.38
C LYS A 29 -14.54 -9.32 -0.20
N LEU A 30 -14.11 -8.08 -0.40
CA LEU A 30 -13.46 -7.31 0.65
C LEU A 30 -14.48 -6.54 1.49
N VAL A 31 -14.32 -6.62 2.81
CA VAL A 31 -15.10 -5.83 3.76
C VAL A 31 -14.15 -4.91 4.52
N ILE A 32 -14.10 -3.66 4.10
CA ILE A 32 -13.24 -2.64 4.70
C ILE A 32 -13.79 -2.29 6.09
N ARG A 33 -13.02 -2.57 7.14
CA ARG A 33 -13.38 -2.31 8.54
C ARG A 33 -12.94 -0.95 9.04
N GLY A 34 -12.00 -0.36 8.36
CA GLY A 34 -11.47 0.97 8.59
C GLY A 34 -10.24 1.20 7.74
N ILE A 35 -9.87 2.45 7.63
CA ILE A 35 -8.66 2.87 6.93
C ILE A 35 -7.86 3.76 7.87
N SER A 36 -6.56 3.62 7.91
CA SER A 36 -5.65 4.54 8.60
C SER A 36 -4.73 5.25 7.63
N SER A 37 -4.40 6.48 7.99
CA SER A 37 -3.48 7.30 7.22
C SER A 37 -2.14 7.41 7.97
N VAL A 38 -1.05 7.42 7.23
CA VAL A 38 0.33 7.59 7.73
C VAL A 38 1.04 8.67 6.92
N ALA A 39 2.08 9.29 7.48
CA ALA A 39 3.00 10.13 6.73
C ALA A 39 3.91 9.26 5.86
N GLY A 40 4.16 9.67 4.63
CA GLY A 40 5.01 8.95 3.68
C GLY A 40 5.15 9.76 2.40
N ASN A 41 4.32 9.49 1.40
CA ASN A 41 4.32 10.18 0.10
C ASN A 41 4.36 11.71 0.24
N VAL A 42 3.62 12.22 1.22
CA VAL A 42 3.64 13.62 1.69
C VAL A 42 3.39 13.65 3.19
N GLU A 43 3.44 14.83 3.80
CA GLU A 43 3.12 15.00 5.22
C GLU A 43 1.72 14.45 5.58
N HIS A 44 1.56 13.94 6.80
CA HIS A 44 0.34 13.27 7.26
C HIS A 44 -0.94 14.09 7.08
N ALA A 45 -0.91 15.40 7.29
CA ALA A 45 -2.10 16.24 7.13
C ALA A 45 -2.68 16.15 5.72
N LYS A 46 -1.83 15.97 4.71
CA LYS A 46 -2.24 15.82 3.31
C LYS A 46 -2.69 14.39 3.02
N THR A 47 -1.93 13.37 3.45
CA THR A 47 -2.32 11.96 3.22
C THR A 47 -3.65 11.64 3.85
N PHE A 48 -3.90 12.13 5.09
CA PHE A 48 -5.18 11.99 5.78
C PHE A 48 -6.33 12.71 5.05
N LYS A 49 -6.10 13.94 4.58
CA LYS A 49 -7.08 14.70 3.78
C LYS A 49 -7.36 13.99 2.47
N ASN A 50 -6.33 13.54 1.74
CA ASN A 50 -6.45 12.88 0.46
C ASN A 50 -7.26 11.58 0.58
N CYS A 51 -6.96 10.73 1.54
CA CYS A 51 -7.69 9.49 1.78
C CYS A 51 -9.20 9.76 1.93
N ARG A 52 -9.56 10.67 2.83
CA ARG A 52 -10.97 11.03 3.09
C ARG A 52 -11.65 11.62 1.85
N ASN A 53 -10.96 12.47 1.12
CA ASN A 53 -11.50 13.11 -0.07
C ASN A 53 -11.70 12.11 -1.22
N VAL A 54 -10.76 11.18 -1.43
CA VAL A 54 -10.89 10.12 -2.45
C VAL A 54 -12.09 9.22 -2.15
N LEU A 55 -12.27 8.81 -0.89
CA LEU A 55 -13.43 8.00 -0.49
C LEU A 55 -14.75 8.75 -0.71
N ALA A 56 -14.84 10.00 -0.27
CA ALA A 56 -16.04 10.81 -0.48
C ALA A 56 -16.30 11.08 -1.98
N TYR A 57 -15.23 11.28 -2.76
CA TYR A 57 -15.34 11.43 -4.21
C TYR A 57 -15.88 10.18 -4.90
N ALA A 58 -15.60 9.01 -4.33
CA ALA A 58 -16.16 7.72 -4.76
C ALA A 58 -17.56 7.41 -4.17
N GLY A 59 -18.13 8.30 -3.35
CA GLY A 59 -19.43 8.10 -2.67
C GLY A 59 -19.36 7.12 -1.50
N ARG A 60 -18.19 7.02 -0.83
CA ARG A 60 -17.94 6.13 0.31
C ARG A 60 -17.40 6.88 1.53
N GLU A 61 -17.96 8.06 1.82
CA GLU A 61 -17.70 8.81 3.04
C GLU A 61 -18.17 8.12 4.32
N ASP A 62 -18.90 7.01 4.19
CA ASP A 62 -19.30 6.13 5.29
C ASP A 62 -18.11 5.36 5.89
N ILE A 63 -17.05 5.16 5.11
CA ILE A 63 -15.84 4.46 5.57
C ILE A 63 -15.00 5.39 6.45
N LYS A 64 -14.77 4.94 7.67
CA LYS A 64 -14.00 5.69 8.66
C LYS A 64 -12.51 5.71 8.33
N VAL A 65 -11.91 6.91 8.39
CA VAL A 65 -10.48 7.12 8.21
C VAL A 65 -9.88 7.64 9.51
N TYR A 66 -8.93 6.92 10.07
CA TYR A 66 -8.30 7.21 11.35
C TYR A 66 -6.94 7.88 11.18
N PRO A 67 -6.66 8.95 11.95
CA PRO A 67 -5.38 9.62 11.90
C PRO A 67 -4.28 8.75 12.50
N GLY A 68 -3.17 8.63 11.80
CA GLY A 68 -2.03 7.84 12.24
C GLY A 68 -0.78 8.67 12.52
N ALA A 69 0.38 8.05 12.36
CA ALA A 69 1.67 8.63 12.64
C ALA A 69 1.99 9.80 11.68
N ILE A 70 2.42 10.90 12.27
CA ILE A 70 2.77 12.13 11.52
C ILE A 70 4.24 12.15 11.08
N LYS A 71 5.02 11.17 11.53
CA LYS A 71 6.44 11.01 11.21
C LYS A 71 6.89 9.57 11.48
N PRO A 72 8.01 9.14 10.90
CA PRO A 72 8.65 7.85 11.19
C PRO A 72 9.03 7.69 12.67
N MET A 73 9.27 6.45 13.09
CA MET A 73 9.61 6.14 14.50
C MET A 73 10.94 6.76 14.95
N CYS A 74 11.99 6.60 14.13
CA CYS A 74 13.35 6.91 14.56
C CYS A 74 14.12 7.81 13.59
N VAL A 75 13.54 8.20 12.47
CA VAL A 75 14.17 9.05 11.45
C VAL A 75 13.28 10.24 11.12
N GLU A 76 13.84 11.25 10.46
CA GLU A 76 13.03 12.33 9.89
C GLU A 76 12.30 11.85 8.65
N LEU A 77 11.15 12.46 8.36
CA LEU A 77 10.38 12.15 7.15
C LEU A 77 11.13 12.63 5.91
N ASP A 78 11.47 11.70 5.04
CA ASP A 78 11.94 11.96 3.68
C ASP A 78 10.77 11.60 2.76
N ASP A 79 10.06 12.60 2.23
CA ASP A 79 8.81 12.37 1.51
C ASP A 79 9.02 12.15 0.00
N ALA A 80 7.98 11.68 -0.70
CA ALA A 80 7.99 11.43 -2.14
C ALA A 80 7.23 12.51 -2.94
N SER A 81 7.22 13.75 -2.47
CA SER A 81 6.53 14.85 -3.14
C SER A 81 7.02 15.13 -4.57
N GLU A 82 8.23 14.70 -4.92
CA GLU A 82 8.74 14.76 -6.30
C GLU A 82 7.98 13.81 -7.26
N VAL A 83 7.43 12.71 -6.74
CA VAL A 83 6.68 11.70 -7.48
C VAL A 83 5.18 12.02 -7.47
N HIS A 84 4.63 12.28 -6.28
CA HIS A 84 3.19 12.43 -6.05
C HIS A 84 2.68 13.87 -6.11
N GLY A 85 3.58 14.84 -6.32
CA GLY A 85 3.25 16.26 -6.22
C GLY A 85 3.20 16.74 -4.77
N LYS A 86 3.31 18.07 -4.56
CA LYS A 86 3.34 18.67 -3.23
C LYS A 86 2.06 18.44 -2.40
N ASP A 87 0.96 18.14 -3.04
CA ASP A 87 -0.34 17.83 -2.44
C ASP A 87 -0.61 16.32 -2.29
N GLY A 88 0.24 15.49 -2.92
CA GLY A 88 0.11 14.04 -2.96
C GLY A 88 -0.83 13.49 -4.02
N LEU A 89 -1.56 14.34 -4.75
CA LEU A 89 -2.50 13.93 -5.82
C LEU A 89 -2.15 14.55 -7.18
N GLY A 90 -0.87 14.86 -7.41
CA GLY A 90 -0.39 15.36 -8.70
C GLY A 90 -0.96 16.74 -9.11
N GLY A 91 -1.42 17.53 -8.15
CA GLY A 91 -2.06 18.83 -8.40
C GLY A 91 -3.58 18.73 -8.64
N VAL A 92 -4.17 17.54 -8.56
CA VAL A 92 -5.61 17.35 -8.78
C VAL A 92 -6.40 17.75 -7.54
N VAL A 93 -7.35 18.67 -7.74
CA VAL A 93 -8.23 19.16 -6.68
C VAL A 93 -9.58 18.46 -6.75
N ILE A 94 -9.94 17.78 -5.67
CA ILE A 94 -11.27 17.18 -5.48
C ILE A 94 -11.97 17.79 -4.27
N PRO A 95 -13.31 17.74 -4.20
CA PRO A 95 -14.04 18.28 -3.06
C PRO A 95 -13.60 17.69 -1.72
N GLU A 96 -13.64 18.50 -0.67
CA GLU A 96 -13.37 18.02 0.68
C GLU A 96 -14.48 17.09 1.16
N SER A 97 -14.07 16.05 1.87
CA SER A 97 -15.01 15.11 2.48
C SER A 97 -15.87 15.80 3.55
N PRO A 98 -17.22 15.66 3.49
CA PRO A 98 -18.12 16.20 4.49
C PRO A 98 -18.15 15.35 5.78
N ALA A 99 -17.59 14.14 5.77
CA ALA A 99 -17.60 13.24 6.93
C ALA A 99 -16.87 13.87 8.12
N GLU A 100 -17.30 13.55 9.33
CA GLU A 100 -16.56 13.92 10.55
C GLU A 100 -15.18 13.25 10.58
N LYS A 101 -14.22 13.92 11.20
CA LYS A 101 -12.88 13.39 11.39
C LYS A 101 -12.86 12.48 12.61
N GLU A 102 -12.40 11.25 12.41
CA GLU A 102 -12.10 10.37 13.54
C GLU A 102 -10.93 10.95 14.34
N THR A 103 -10.98 10.75 15.67
CA THR A 103 -9.98 11.26 16.60
C THR A 103 -9.17 10.16 17.29
N MET A 104 -9.65 8.92 17.23
CA MET A 104 -8.91 7.75 17.72
C MET A 104 -7.67 7.55 16.86
N HIS A 105 -6.54 7.24 17.49
CA HIS A 105 -5.33 6.94 16.74
C HIS A 105 -5.44 5.63 15.95
N ALA A 106 -4.77 5.58 14.80
CA ALA A 106 -4.76 4.43 13.90
C ALA A 106 -4.45 3.11 14.61
N TRP A 107 -3.42 3.07 15.46
CA TRP A 107 -3.00 1.84 16.15
C TRP A 107 -4.03 1.31 17.14
N ASP A 108 -4.76 2.18 17.81
CA ASP A 108 -5.86 1.77 18.70
C ASP A 108 -7.08 1.31 17.90
N ALA A 109 -7.39 1.99 16.78
CA ALA A 109 -8.49 1.62 15.89
C ALA A 109 -8.25 0.27 15.20
N ILE A 110 -7.00 -0.01 14.78
CA ILE A 110 -6.58 -1.33 14.26
C ILE A 110 -6.84 -2.42 15.32
N TYR A 111 -6.43 -2.15 16.55
CA TYR A 111 -6.63 -3.09 17.66
C TYR A 111 -8.11 -3.37 17.94
N GLU A 112 -8.95 -2.32 17.97
CA GLU A 112 -10.40 -2.48 18.14
C GLU A 112 -11.04 -3.29 16.99
N ALA A 113 -10.60 -3.06 15.75
CA ALA A 113 -11.04 -3.85 14.61
C ALA A 113 -10.60 -5.32 14.73
N ALA A 114 -9.35 -5.56 15.17
CA ALA A 114 -8.83 -6.91 15.38
C ALA A 114 -9.57 -7.67 16.47
N LYS A 115 -9.91 -7.00 17.58
CA LYS A 115 -10.77 -7.62 18.63
C LYS A 115 -12.13 -8.04 18.11
N LYS A 116 -12.73 -7.21 17.24
CA LYS A 116 -14.06 -7.45 16.68
C LYS A 116 -14.08 -8.59 15.67
N GLU A 117 -13.08 -8.63 14.78
CA GLU A 117 -13.02 -9.60 13.67
C GLU A 117 -12.28 -10.90 14.07
N GLY A 118 -11.46 -10.84 15.10
CA GLY A 118 -10.59 -11.94 15.50
C GLY A 118 -9.57 -12.28 14.42
N ALA A 119 -9.05 -13.50 14.45
CA ALA A 119 -8.05 -14.01 13.52
C ALA A 119 -8.50 -14.07 12.04
N LYS A 120 -9.57 -13.38 11.66
CA LYS A 120 -10.02 -13.21 10.26
C LYS A 120 -9.51 -11.90 9.65
N LEU A 121 -9.25 -10.87 10.49
CA LEU A 121 -8.80 -9.58 10.00
C LEU A 121 -7.48 -9.72 9.27
N GLN A 122 -7.38 -9.11 8.08
CA GLN A 122 -6.14 -8.95 7.33
C GLN A 122 -5.83 -7.46 7.23
N ILE A 123 -4.57 -7.09 7.51
CA ILE A 123 -4.11 -5.72 7.37
C ILE A 123 -3.43 -5.59 6.00
N VAL A 124 -3.81 -4.57 5.23
CA VAL A 124 -3.15 -4.21 3.97
C VAL A 124 -2.49 -2.86 4.18
N ALA A 125 -1.18 -2.85 4.29
CA ALA A 125 -0.38 -1.64 4.48
C ALA A 125 0.34 -1.30 3.17
N VAL A 126 0.02 -0.15 2.61
CA VAL A 126 0.57 0.31 1.33
C VAL A 126 1.43 1.57 1.47
N GLY A 127 1.63 2.05 2.69
CA GLY A 127 2.57 3.10 3.08
C GLY A 127 3.62 2.63 4.08
N PRO A 128 4.42 3.55 4.65
CA PRO A 128 5.36 3.24 5.73
C PRO A 128 4.67 2.57 6.91
N LEU A 129 5.30 1.56 7.50
CA LEU A 129 4.67 0.65 8.46
C LEU A 129 4.53 1.20 9.89
N THR A 130 4.67 2.49 10.08
CA THR A 130 4.71 3.16 11.39
C THR A 130 3.44 2.89 12.22
N ASN A 131 2.25 2.96 11.61
CA ASN A 131 1.00 2.69 12.32
C ASN A 131 0.90 1.24 12.78
N ILE A 132 1.32 0.32 11.92
CA ILE A 132 1.26 -1.13 12.20
C ILE A 132 2.25 -1.49 13.31
N ALA A 133 3.47 -0.94 13.26
CA ALA A 133 4.47 -1.11 14.31
C ALA A 133 3.97 -0.56 15.66
N ASN A 134 3.37 0.65 15.66
CA ASN A 134 2.78 1.23 16.86
C ASN A 134 1.64 0.34 17.42
N ALA A 135 0.80 -0.23 16.56
CA ALA A 135 -0.25 -1.15 16.99
C ALA A 135 0.32 -2.41 17.65
N ILE A 136 1.38 -3.00 17.08
CA ILE A 136 2.06 -4.19 17.62
C ILE A 136 2.73 -3.89 18.97
N ILE A 137 3.39 -2.72 19.09
CA ILE A 137 4.09 -2.32 20.31
C ILE A 137 3.09 -2.00 21.42
N SER A 138 2.04 -1.25 21.11
CA SER A 138 1.02 -0.83 22.09
C SER A 138 0.12 -1.98 22.52
N HIS A 139 -0.11 -2.96 21.64
CA HIS A 139 -1.01 -4.08 21.85
C HIS A 139 -0.32 -5.41 21.49
N PRO A 140 0.54 -5.98 22.36
CA PRO A 140 1.33 -7.17 22.05
C PRO A 140 0.51 -8.43 21.74
N ASP A 141 -0.75 -8.49 22.18
CA ASP A 141 -1.70 -9.57 21.92
C ASP A 141 -2.34 -9.48 20.51
N LEU A 142 -2.13 -8.36 19.77
CA LEU A 142 -2.56 -8.19 18.39
C LEU A 142 -2.11 -9.35 17.48
N LYS A 143 -0.93 -9.93 17.77
CA LYS A 143 -0.39 -11.08 17.04
C LYS A 143 -1.36 -12.26 16.94
N GLY A 144 -2.18 -12.50 17.99
CA GLY A 144 -3.18 -13.57 18.01
C GLY A 144 -4.50 -13.21 17.34
N MET A 145 -4.70 -11.95 16.97
CA MET A 145 -5.96 -11.40 16.49
C MET A 145 -5.95 -11.04 15.01
N VAL A 146 -4.79 -11.05 14.34
CA VAL A 146 -4.65 -10.72 12.93
C VAL A 146 -4.22 -11.96 12.15
N LYS A 147 -4.90 -12.24 11.04
CA LYS A 147 -4.60 -13.39 10.20
C LYS A 147 -3.24 -13.25 9.50
N ARG A 148 -2.97 -12.08 8.93
CA ARG A 148 -1.72 -11.72 8.26
C ARG A 148 -1.68 -10.22 7.94
N ILE A 149 -0.49 -9.74 7.63
CA ILE A 149 -0.26 -8.39 7.11
C ILE A 149 0.22 -8.54 5.65
N LEU A 150 -0.45 -7.85 4.73
CA LEU A 150 0.02 -7.70 3.35
C LEU A 150 0.65 -6.32 3.25
N ILE A 151 1.88 -6.25 2.79
CA ILE A 151 2.58 -4.97 2.63
C ILE A 151 2.91 -4.71 1.16
N MET A 152 2.67 -3.48 0.69
CA MET A 152 3.40 -2.95 -0.45
C MET A 152 4.67 -2.30 0.09
N GLY A 153 5.82 -2.84 -0.26
CA GLY A 153 7.10 -2.34 0.22
C GLY A 153 8.24 -3.33 0.09
N GLY A 154 9.44 -2.80 0.08
CA GLY A 154 10.66 -3.57 -0.04
C GLY A 154 11.01 -4.02 -1.45
N ALA A 155 12.13 -4.70 -1.54
CA ALA A 155 12.62 -5.34 -2.76
C ALA A 155 13.64 -6.42 -2.40
N ALA A 156 13.52 -7.60 -3.02
CA ALA A 156 14.59 -8.61 -2.95
C ALA A 156 15.83 -8.10 -3.71
N VAL A 157 15.60 -7.42 -4.85
CA VAL A 157 16.67 -6.87 -5.68
C VAL A 157 16.46 -5.36 -5.90
N GLY A 158 17.49 -4.54 -5.58
CA GLY A 158 17.47 -3.10 -5.83
C GLY A 158 16.62 -2.29 -4.88
N GLY A 159 16.18 -1.13 -5.34
CA GLY A 159 15.34 -0.15 -4.64
C GLY A 159 14.92 0.98 -5.58
N ASN A 160 14.11 1.91 -5.08
CA ASN A 160 13.67 3.11 -5.82
C ASN A 160 13.91 4.42 -5.02
N ALA A 161 13.91 4.38 -3.71
CA ALA A 161 14.32 5.53 -2.87
C ALA A 161 15.85 5.66 -2.85
N THR A 162 16.54 4.52 -2.73
CA THR A 162 18.00 4.41 -2.94
C THR A 162 18.27 3.22 -3.85
N THR A 163 19.52 3.01 -4.24
CA THR A 163 19.88 1.81 -5.01
C THR A 163 19.65 0.51 -4.25
N ALA A 164 19.45 0.56 -2.93
CA ALA A 164 19.30 -0.60 -2.08
C ALA A 164 17.91 -0.74 -1.48
N ALA A 165 17.15 0.35 -1.29
CA ALA A 165 15.93 0.35 -0.52
C ALA A 165 14.73 0.88 -1.31
N GLU A 166 13.58 0.24 -1.11
CA GLU A 166 12.28 0.69 -1.56
C GLU A 166 11.73 1.75 -0.58
N PHE A 167 10.92 2.67 -1.12
CA PHE A 167 10.51 3.90 -0.43
C PHE A 167 9.76 3.64 0.89
N ASN A 168 8.74 2.80 0.93
CA ASN A 168 7.93 2.58 2.14
C ASN A 168 8.78 2.02 3.30
N ILE A 169 9.73 1.14 2.96
CA ILE A 169 10.66 0.60 3.96
C ILE A 169 11.75 1.61 4.31
N TYR A 170 12.25 2.37 3.33
CA TYR A 170 13.25 3.41 3.55
C TYR A 170 12.72 4.55 4.42
N ALA A 171 11.46 4.93 4.23
CA ALA A 171 10.83 5.99 5.02
C ALA A 171 10.75 5.67 6.51
N ASP A 172 10.53 4.41 6.89
CA ASP A 172 10.59 3.97 8.31
C ASP A 172 11.10 2.53 8.46
N PRO A 173 12.42 2.30 8.35
CA PRO A 173 12.98 0.95 8.44
C PRO A 173 12.79 0.30 9.81
N HIS A 174 12.72 1.10 10.89
CA HIS A 174 12.55 0.58 12.25
C HIS A 174 11.14 0.03 12.45
N SER A 175 10.13 0.70 11.91
CA SER A 175 8.77 0.18 11.92
C SER A 175 8.65 -1.09 11.07
N ALA A 176 9.28 -1.10 9.89
CA ALA A 176 9.30 -2.25 9.01
C ALA A 176 9.96 -3.47 9.67
N GLU A 177 11.10 -3.30 10.32
CA GLU A 177 11.76 -4.38 11.08
C GLU A 177 10.88 -4.86 12.24
N THR A 178 10.21 -3.95 12.96
CA THR A 178 9.25 -4.30 14.02
C THR A 178 8.13 -5.20 13.48
N VAL A 179 7.55 -4.84 12.34
CA VAL A 179 6.48 -5.64 11.70
C VAL A 179 7.01 -7.00 11.26
N MET A 180 8.16 -7.05 10.60
CA MET A 180 8.78 -8.31 10.16
C MET A 180 9.12 -9.23 11.34
N GLN A 181 9.45 -8.68 12.52
CA GLN A 181 9.75 -9.43 13.72
C GLN A 181 8.53 -9.78 14.58
N SER A 182 7.36 -9.25 14.28
CA SER A 182 6.15 -9.40 15.10
C SER A 182 5.71 -10.85 15.29
N GLY A 183 6.05 -11.71 14.34
CA GLY A 183 5.55 -13.08 14.24
C GLY A 183 4.11 -13.19 13.75
N ILE A 184 3.50 -12.08 13.26
CA ILE A 184 2.31 -12.11 12.42
C ILE A 184 2.75 -12.52 11.01
N PRO A 185 2.04 -13.43 10.33
CA PRO A 185 2.40 -13.80 8.95
C PRO A 185 2.41 -12.57 8.02
N VAL A 186 3.48 -12.39 7.26
CA VAL A 186 3.62 -11.27 6.30
C VAL A 186 3.61 -11.79 4.86
N VAL A 187 2.92 -11.03 3.99
CA VAL A 187 2.99 -11.19 2.53
C VAL A 187 3.55 -9.89 1.96
N MET A 188 4.73 -9.96 1.36
CA MET A 188 5.46 -8.80 0.84
C MET A 188 5.27 -8.68 -0.68
N PHE A 189 4.76 -7.53 -1.12
CA PHE A 189 4.71 -7.10 -2.50
C PHE A 189 5.78 -6.04 -2.71
N GLY A 190 6.99 -6.50 -2.97
CA GLY A 190 8.14 -5.64 -3.25
C GLY A 190 8.17 -5.16 -4.70
N LEU A 191 9.18 -4.34 -5.02
CA LEU A 191 9.39 -3.85 -6.39
C LEU A 191 9.57 -5.01 -7.39
N ASP A 192 10.06 -6.16 -6.94
CA ASP A 192 10.27 -7.35 -7.79
C ASP A 192 8.99 -7.82 -8.49
N VAL A 193 7.83 -7.54 -7.93
CA VAL A 193 6.52 -7.87 -8.51
C VAL A 193 5.76 -6.62 -8.95
N THR A 194 5.84 -5.52 -8.20
CA THR A 194 4.96 -4.37 -8.44
C THR A 194 5.34 -3.53 -9.64
N VAL A 195 6.61 -3.54 -10.06
CA VAL A 195 7.05 -2.87 -11.30
C VAL A 195 6.58 -3.60 -12.57
N ASP A 196 6.28 -4.88 -12.47
CA ASP A 196 5.73 -5.69 -13.55
C ASP A 196 4.19 -5.66 -13.59
N ALA A 197 3.55 -5.14 -12.52
CA ALA A 197 2.11 -4.89 -12.43
C ALA A 197 1.76 -3.50 -12.99
N TYR A 198 2.10 -3.23 -14.24
CA TYR A 198 1.93 -1.91 -14.86
C TYR A 198 0.76 -1.85 -15.84
N LEU A 199 0.29 -0.63 -16.08
CA LEU A 199 -0.58 -0.26 -17.19
C LEU A 199 0.25 0.38 -18.31
N ASN A 200 0.01 -0.03 -19.55
CA ASN A 200 0.57 0.62 -20.74
C ASN A 200 -0.39 1.70 -21.25
N ASP A 201 0.04 2.44 -22.29
CA ASP A 201 -0.76 3.51 -22.89
C ASP A 201 -2.15 3.07 -23.31
N LYS A 202 -2.27 1.84 -23.86
CA LYS A 202 -3.58 1.31 -24.26
C LYS A 202 -4.47 1.09 -23.06
N ASP A 203 -3.95 0.53 -21.97
CA ASP A 203 -4.73 0.29 -20.74
C ASP A 203 -5.21 1.61 -20.13
N ILE A 204 -4.34 2.63 -20.13
CA ILE A 204 -4.66 3.97 -19.63
C ILE A 204 -5.74 4.61 -20.51
N GLN A 205 -5.63 4.48 -21.83
CA GLN A 205 -6.62 5.00 -22.76
C GLN A 205 -7.97 4.28 -22.61
N ASP A 206 -7.97 2.95 -22.48
CA ASP A 206 -9.19 2.17 -22.22
C ASP A 206 -9.93 2.70 -20.98
N ILE A 207 -9.19 3.04 -19.89
CA ILE A 207 -9.81 3.60 -18.68
C ILE A 207 -10.36 5.02 -18.92
N ARG A 208 -9.63 5.86 -19.66
CA ARG A 208 -10.12 7.21 -20.03
C ARG A 208 -11.42 7.15 -20.80
N ASP A 209 -11.55 6.17 -21.68
CA ASP A 209 -12.71 5.99 -22.56
C ASP A 209 -13.97 5.55 -21.82
N PHE A 210 -13.89 5.11 -20.56
CA PHE A 210 -15.07 4.87 -19.71
C PHE A 210 -15.89 6.15 -19.48
N ASN A 211 -15.27 7.33 -19.59
CA ASN A 211 -15.89 8.64 -19.52
C ASN A 211 -16.76 8.87 -18.26
N THR A 212 -16.42 8.20 -17.16
CA THR A 212 -17.05 8.38 -15.85
C THR A 212 -16.34 9.47 -15.04
N LYS A 213 -16.95 9.90 -13.94
CA LYS A 213 -16.31 10.82 -12.98
C LYS A 213 -14.97 10.24 -12.46
N ILE A 214 -14.93 8.95 -12.18
CA ILE A 214 -13.75 8.27 -11.63
C ILE A 214 -12.68 8.05 -12.69
N SER A 215 -13.05 7.70 -13.92
CA SER A 215 -12.06 7.55 -14.98
C SER A 215 -11.39 8.88 -15.36
N LYS A 216 -12.10 10.00 -15.27
CA LYS A 216 -11.53 11.34 -15.42
C LYS A 216 -10.56 11.66 -14.29
N PHE A 217 -10.96 11.39 -13.03
CA PHE A 217 -10.07 11.55 -11.88
C PHE A 217 -8.83 10.69 -12.02
N PHE A 218 -8.97 9.40 -12.40
CA PHE A 218 -7.84 8.52 -12.67
C PHE A 218 -6.88 9.15 -13.69
N ALA A 219 -7.40 9.58 -14.85
CA ALA A 219 -6.59 10.16 -15.91
C ALA A 219 -5.80 11.40 -15.47
N ASP A 220 -6.42 12.24 -14.64
CA ASP A 220 -5.78 13.46 -14.15
C ASP A 220 -4.72 13.16 -13.08
N VAL A 221 -5.07 12.31 -12.09
CA VAL A 221 -4.18 12.03 -10.96
C VAL A 221 -2.92 11.28 -11.37
N VAL A 222 -3.02 10.35 -12.32
CA VAL A 222 -1.86 9.54 -12.76
C VAL A 222 -0.92 10.28 -13.71
N GLN A 223 -1.31 11.45 -14.24
CA GLN A 223 -0.51 12.17 -15.22
C GLN A 223 0.86 12.62 -14.66
N SER A 224 0.91 12.98 -13.38
CA SER A 224 2.16 13.34 -12.70
C SER A 224 3.13 12.16 -12.65
N ASN A 225 2.65 10.98 -12.28
CA ASN A 225 3.46 9.76 -12.22
C ASN A 225 3.93 9.32 -13.61
N LEU A 226 3.07 9.38 -14.62
CA LEU A 226 3.47 9.12 -16.01
C LEU A 226 4.62 10.03 -16.45
N ASN A 227 4.48 11.32 -16.20
CA ASN A 227 5.53 12.30 -16.53
C ASN A 227 6.84 11.99 -15.78
N PHE A 228 6.75 11.57 -14.52
CA PHE A 228 7.91 11.15 -13.73
C PHE A 228 8.59 9.90 -14.33
N TYR A 229 7.83 8.85 -14.67
CA TYR A 229 8.38 7.63 -15.28
C TYR A 229 9.02 7.90 -16.65
N ILE A 230 8.37 8.68 -17.51
CA ILE A 230 8.93 9.06 -18.81
C ILE A 230 10.23 9.84 -18.65
N LYS A 231 10.25 10.82 -17.75
CA LYS A 231 11.42 11.68 -17.53
C LYS A 231 12.62 10.90 -16.99
N ASN A 232 12.40 10.07 -15.96
CA ASN A 232 13.47 9.45 -15.17
C ASN A 232 13.87 8.06 -15.71
N TYR A 233 12.91 7.27 -16.18
CA TYR A 233 13.15 5.88 -16.59
C TYR A 233 13.01 5.64 -18.08
N LYS A 234 12.56 6.64 -18.86
CA LYS A 234 12.31 6.52 -20.32
C LYS A 234 11.31 5.40 -20.64
N ARG A 235 10.35 5.17 -19.75
CA ARG A 235 9.30 4.16 -19.88
C ARG A 235 7.93 4.83 -19.87
N GLU A 236 7.12 4.49 -20.87
CA GLU A 236 5.70 4.89 -20.98
C GLU A 236 4.81 3.85 -20.31
N ILE A 237 5.00 3.66 -19.02
CA ILE A 237 4.24 2.72 -18.20
C ILE A 237 3.82 3.41 -16.90
N LEU A 238 2.73 2.94 -16.33
CA LEU A 238 2.21 3.38 -15.04
C LEU A 238 2.11 2.20 -14.10
N CYS A 239 2.95 2.17 -13.08
CA CYS A 239 2.84 1.18 -12.01
C CYS A 239 1.81 1.68 -10.97
N ILE A 240 0.86 0.82 -10.62
CA ILE A 240 -0.06 1.03 -9.49
C ILE A 240 0.31 0.02 -8.43
N HIS A 241 1.42 0.32 -7.75
CA HIS A 241 2.07 -0.57 -6.78
C HIS A 241 1.07 -1.06 -5.71
N ASP A 242 0.30 -0.14 -5.14
CA ASP A 242 -0.57 -0.35 -3.99
C ASP A 242 -1.82 -1.18 -4.30
N ALA A 243 -2.19 -1.29 -5.57
CA ALA A 243 -3.29 -2.15 -5.98
C ALA A 243 -2.94 -3.65 -5.89
N CYS A 244 -1.64 -4.00 -5.93
CA CYS A 244 -1.19 -5.39 -5.92
C CYS A 244 -1.68 -6.20 -4.72
N PRO A 245 -1.44 -5.79 -3.44
CA PRO A 245 -1.88 -6.54 -2.28
C PRO A 245 -3.42 -6.60 -2.15
N LEU A 246 -4.14 -5.59 -2.64
CA LEU A 246 -5.60 -5.56 -2.61
C LEU A 246 -6.20 -6.52 -3.63
N ILE A 247 -5.73 -6.50 -4.88
CA ILE A 247 -6.17 -7.41 -5.95
C ILE A 247 -5.83 -8.86 -5.59
N TYR A 248 -4.65 -9.12 -5.01
CA TYR A 248 -4.26 -10.45 -4.55
C TYR A 248 -5.26 -11.08 -3.56
N LEU A 249 -5.89 -10.31 -2.71
CA LEU A 249 -6.86 -10.86 -1.75
C LEU A 249 -8.04 -11.56 -2.41
N GLN A 250 -8.45 -11.10 -3.59
CA GLN A 250 -9.56 -11.67 -4.34
C GLN A 250 -9.10 -12.56 -5.50
N TYR A 251 -7.96 -12.27 -6.09
CA TYR A 251 -7.40 -12.94 -7.28
C TYR A 251 -5.94 -13.36 -7.04
N PRO A 252 -5.70 -14.26 -6.06
CA PRO A 252 -4.33 -14.66 -5.71
C PRO A 252 -3.59 -15.37 -6.86
N GLU A 253 -4.33 -15.97 -7.79
CA GLU A 253 -3.78 -16.67 -8.96
C GLU A 253 -3.09 -15.75 -9.98
N ILE A 254 -3.26 -14.43 -9.86
CA ILE A 254 -2.56 -13.44 -10.69
C ILE A 254 -1.08 -13.33 -10.29
N PHE A 255 -0.75 -13.70 -9.05
CA PHE A 255 0.57 -13.50 -8.48
C PHE A 255 1.26 -14.83 -8.18
N THR A 256 2.59 -14.83 -8.26
CA THR A 256 3.44 -15.95 -7.84
C THR A 256 4.49 -15.46 -6.85
N GLY A 257 4.82 -16.32 -5.89
CA GLY A 257 5.78 -15.98 -4.85
C GLY A 257 6.33 -17.20 -4.15
N GLN A 258 7.27 -16.97 -3.24
CA GLN A 258 7.86 -18.02 -2.42
C GLN A 258 8.07 -17.53 -0.99
N LYS A 259 8.19 -18.48 -0.06
CA LYS A 259 8.59 -18.17 1.31
C LYS A 259 10.10 -17.85 1.37
N ALA A 260 10.43 -16.78 2.08
CA ALA A 260 11.80 -16.35 2.28
C ALA A 260 11.99 -15.73 3.67
N GLY A 261 13.21 -15.74 4.17
CA GLY A 261 13.59 -14.90 5.30
C GLY A 261 13.74 -13.46 4.84
N VAL A 262 13.09 -12.53 5.53
CA VAL A 262 13.18 -11.09 5.24
C VAL A 262 13.62 -10.35 6.50
N TYR A 263 14.66 -9.55 6.38
CA TYR A 263 15.21 -8.67 7.41
C TYR A 263 15.32 -7.25 6.90
N VAL A 264 15.13 -6.27 7.75
CA VAL A 264 15.28 -4.87 7.36
C VAL A 264 16.58 -4.33 7.93
N GLU A 265 17.40 -3.76 7.06
CA GLU A 265 18.68 -3.13 7.46
C GLU A 265 18.43 -1.75 8.05
N THR A 266 18.71 -1.60 9.35
CA THR A 266 18.41 -0.36 10.11
C THR A 266 19.66 0.40 10.58
N GLN A 267 20.88 -0.04 10.23
CA GLN A 267 22.11 0.52 10.74
C GLN A 267 23.11 0.91 9.65
N SER A 268 23.10 0.21 8.51
CA SER A 268 24.07 0.44 7.45
C SER A 268 23.86 1.80 6.77
N ARG A 269 24.92 2.57 6.67
CA ARG A 269 24.90 3.84 5.93
C ARG A 269 24.53 3.70 4.44
N LEU A 270 24.89 2.57 3.82
CA LEU A 270 24.69 2.35 2.38
C LEU A 270 23.45 1.54 2.05
N CYS A 271 23.02 0.69 2.97
CA CYS A 271 21.91 -0.22 2.76
C CYS A 271 20.74 0.04 3.73
N PHE A 272 20.68 1.23 4.33
CA PHE A 272 19.61 1.62 5.25
C PHE A 272 18.24 1.47 4.54
N GLY A 273 17.31 0.79 5.19
CA GLY A 273 15.99 0.46 4.63
C GLY A 273 15.99 -0.70 3.63
N LYS A 274 17.11 -1.38 3.38
CA LYS A 274 17.13 -2.57 2.53
C LYS A 274 16.37 -3.72 3.17
N THR A 275 15.43 -4.31 2.46
CA THR A 275 14.89 -5.63 2.77
C THR A 275 15.86 -6.70 2.28
N VAL A 276 16.67 -7.24 3.21
CA VAL A 276 17.57 -8.35 2.94
C VAL A 276 16.71 -9.60 2.83
N THR A 277 16.44 -10.01 1.61
CA THR A 277 15.50 -11.09 1.29
C THR A 277 16.28 -12.34 0.87
N ASP A 278 16.13 -13.41 1.64
CA ASP A 278 16.75 -14.66 1.40
C ASP A 278 15.88 -15.56 0.52
N ILE A 279 16.01 -15.40 -0.78
CA ILE A 279 15.29 -16.20 -1.79
C ILE A 279 16.02 -17.51 -2.16
N TRP A 280 17.19 -17.75 -1.62
CA TRP A 280 17.99 -18.95 -1.90
C TRP A 280 17.71 -20.05 -0.89
N SER A 281 17.58 -21.29 -1.34
CA SER A 281 17.08 -22.40 -0.54
C SER A 281 18.02 -22.89 0.59
N ASP A 282 19.30 -22.48 0.59
CA ASP A 282 20.34 -23.05 1.47
C ASP A 282 20.97 -22.05 2.45
N THR A 283 20.31 -20.98 2.80
CA THR A 283 20.91 -19.93 3.58
C THR A 283 20.68 -20.07 5.08
N LYS A 284 21.49 -19.34 5.86
CA LYS A 284 21.50 -19.37 7.33
C LYS A 284 20.31 -18.63 7.97
N PHE A 285 19.49 -17.91 7.16
CA PHE A 285 18.48 -16.96 7.66
C PHE A 285 17.03 -17.47 7.57
N LYS A 286 16.80 -18.77 7.66
CA LYS A 286 15.47 -19.41 7.54
C LYS A 286 14.48 -19.13 8.69
N THR A 287 14.79 -18.24 9.63
CA THR A 287 14.01 -18.08 10.86
C THR A 287 12.74 -17.24 10.70
N ARG A 288 12.54 -16.56 9.56
CA ARG A 288 11.36 -15.71 9.30
C ARG A 288 10.76 -16.09 7.95
N GLU A 289 9.55 -16.63 7.99
CA GLU A 289 8.86 -17.07 6.79
C GLU A 289 7.90 -15.98 6.27
N THR A 290 8.41 -15.02 5.52
CA THR A 290 7.61 -14.08 4.76
C THR A 290 7.26 -14.68 3.41
N MET A 291 6.00 -14.59 2.98
CA MET A 291 5.64 -14.87 1.60
C MET A 291 6.04 -13.66 0.74
N VAL A 292 7.04 -13.83 -0.11
CA VAL A 292 7.54 -12.79 -1.00
C VAL A 292 6.98 -13.01 -2.39
N MET A 293 6.24 -12.03 -2.91
CA MET A 293 5.72 -12.07 -4.27
C MET A 293 6.82 -11.64 -5.25
N LEU A 294 7.00 -12.43 -6.31
CA LEU A 294 8.11 -12.28 -7.25
C LEU A 294 7.66 -12.26 -8.72
N GLY A 295 6.39 -12.53 -8.99
CA GLY A 295 5.86 -12.50 -10.34
C GLY A 295 4.38 -12.18 -10.37
N VAL A 296 3.94 -11.60 -11.50
CA VAL A 296 2.56 -11.22 -11.76
C VAL A 296 2.19 -11.52 -13.21
N ASP A 297 0.97 -12.02 -13.42
CA ASP A 297 0.35 -12.05 -14.74
C ASP A 297 -0.14 -10.63 -15.07
N ARG A 298 0.70 -9.88 -15.78
CA ARG A 298 0.48 -8.46 -16.11
C ARG A 298 -0.85 -8.22 -16.82
N GLU A 299 -1.21 -9.10 -17.78
CA GLU A 299 -2.43 -8.94 -18.57
C GLU A 299 -3.68 -9.11 -17.70
N LYS A 300 -3.67 -10.12 -16.82
CA LYS A 300 -4.75 -10.31 -15.85
C LYS A 300 -4.82 -9.19 -14.84
N PHE A 301 -3.69 -8.70 -14.34
CA PHE A 301 -3.65 -7.57 -13.44
C PHE A 301 -4.28 -6.33 -14.06
N ALA A 302 -3.82 -5.93 -15.26
CA ALA A 302 -4.34 -4.76 -15.96
C ALA A 302 -5.83 -4.90 -16.31
N SER A 303 -6.26 -6.06 -16.79
CA SER A 303 -7.68 -6.30 -17.10
C SER A 303 -8.56 -6.27 -15.85
N THR A 304 -8.08 -6.81 -14.72
CA THR A 304 -8.78 -6.76 -13.43
C THR A 304 -8.92 -5.33 -12.96
N LEU A 305 -7.82 -4.55 -12.93
CA LEU A 305 -7.83 -3.16 -12.51
C LEU A 305 -8.79 -2.32 -13.38
N LYS A 306 -8.73 -2.47 -14.71
CA LYS A 306 -9.65 -1.81 -15.63
C LYS A 306 -11.11 -2.18 -15.34
N GLY A 307 -11.39 -3.48 -15.15
CA GLY A 307 -12.73 -3.96 -14.84
C GLY A 307 -13.28 -3.44 -13.51
N LEU A 308 -12.42 -3.20 -12.51
CA LEU A 308 -12.82 -2.57 -11.25
C LEU A 308 -13.16 -1.08 -11.46
N LEU A 309 -12.34 -0.33 -12.19
CA LEU A 309 -12.60 1.09 -12.48
C LEU A 309 -13.79 1.30 -13.41
N GLN A 310 -14.13 0.33 -14.25
CA GLN A 310 -15.30 0.39 -15.13
C GLN A 310 -16.64 0.31 -14.37
N GLN A 311 -16.64 -0.16 -13.12
CA GLN A 311 -17.86 -0.29 -12.29
C GLN A 311 -18.33 1.05 -11.68
N TYR A 312 -17.66 2.14 -11.98
CA TYR A 312 -18.06 3.48 -11.56
C TYR A 312 -18.92 4.15 -12.69
#